data_c85abe70ddabaa5ce065cb741935d051
#
_entry.id   c85abe70ddabaa5ce065cb741935d051
#
_cell.length_a   1.000
_cell.length_b   1.000
_cell.length_c   1.000
_cell.angle_alpha   90.00
_cell.angle_beta   90.00
_cell.angle_gamma   90.00
#
_symmetry.space_group_name_H-M   'P 1'
#
loop_
_entity.id
_entity.type
_entity.pdbx_description
1 polymer ?
#
loop_
_entity_poly.entity_id
_entity_poly.type
_entity_poly.pdbx_seq_one_letter_code
_entity_poly.pdbx_strand_id
1 'polypeptide(L)'
;MTNPSVGTRIKYIRELNHYTREELAKYAGISSKFLYEIETCQKGMSAAVLLKICQALEVSCDYIMTGNENYQCSEELIHILEAFDDTQIPNVKNILMAVLEVSKF
;
A
#
# COMPACT_ATOMS: atom_id res chain seq x y z
N MET A 1 8.83 -3.22 -19.62
CA MET A 1 7.85 -3.33 -18.53
C MET A 1 7.47 -1.93 -18.06
N THR A 2 6.19 -1.60 -18.20
CA THR A 2 5.70 -0.32 -17.71
C THR A 2 5.39 -0.42 -16.22
N ASN A 3 5.89 0.53 -15.44
CA ASN A 3 5.51 0.62 -14.03
C ASN A 3 4.01 0.93 -13.93
N PRO A 4 3.32 0.32 -12.96
CA PRO A 4 1.93 0.70 -12.72
C PRO A 4 1.82 2.20 -12.47
N SER A 5 0.71 2.78 -12.91
CA SER A 5 0.44 4.18 -12.65
C SER A 5 0.17 4.41 -11.15
N VAL A 6 0.15 5.68 -10.76
CA VAL A 6 -0.15 6.08 -9.39
C VAL A 6 -1.49 5.52 -8.93
N GLY A 7 -2.54 5.66 -9.74
CA GLY A 7 -3.86 5.15 -9.37
C GLY A 7 -3.89 3.65 -9.21
N THR A 8 -3.22 2.93 -10.07
CA THR A 8 -3.13 1.47 -9.99
C THR A 8 -2.39 1.03 -8.72
N ARG A 9 -1.33 1.73 -8.34
CA ARG A 9 -0.61 1.44 -7.10
C ARG A 9 -1.47 1.70 -5.87
N ILE A 10 -2.23 2.78 -5.85
CA ILE A 10 -3.17 3.08 -4.77
C ILE A 10 -4.17 1.95 -4.60
N LYS A 11 -4.77 1.51 -5.70
CA LYS A 11 -5.72 0.39 -5.69
C LYS A 11 -5.08 -0.88 -5.14
N TYR A 12 -3.89 -1.20 -5.61
CA TYR A 12 -3.16 -2.39 -5.18
C TYR A 12 -2.89 -2.37 -3.67
N ILE A 13 -2.37 -1.26 -3.15
CA ILE A 13 -2.07 -1.14 -1.71
C ILE A 13 -3.37 -1.15 -0.89
N ARG A 14 -4.43 -0.51 -1.39
CA ARG A 14 -5.73 -0.55 -0.73
C ARG A 14 -6.23 -1.99 -0.56
N GLU A 15 -6.17 -2.76 -1.63
CA GLU A 15 -6.61 -4.17 -1.61
C GLU A 15 -5.73 -5.02 -0.69
N LEU A 16 -4.41 -4.77 -0.68
CA LEU A 16 -3.51 -5.46 0.25
C LEU A 16 -3.86 -5.21 1.71
N ASN A 17 -4.36 -4.02 2.02
CA ASN A 17 -4.77 -3.64 3.38
C ASN A 17 -6.21 -4.04 3.67
N HIS A 18 -6.88 -4.73 2.75
CA HIS A 18 -8.26 -5.18 2.89
C HIS A 18 -9.25 -4.03 3.11
N TYR A 19 -8.95 -2.85 2.58
CA TYR A 19 -9.88 -1.72 2.62
C TYR A 19 -10.79 -1.75 1.40
N THR A 20 -12.08 -1.52 1.64
CA THR A 20 -13.00 -1.20 0.54
C THR A 20 -12.68 0.21 0.05
N ARG A 21 -13.15 0.53 -1.16
CA ARG A 21 -12.99 1.87 -1.70
C ARG A 21 -13.66 2.91 -0.80
N GLU A 22 -14.83 2.58 -0.28
CA GLU A 22 -15.58 3.44 0.64
C GLU A 22 -14.82 3.72 1.92
N GLU A 23 -14.17 2.69 2.47
CA GLU A 23 -13.38 2.84 3.68
C GLU A 23 -12.18 3.75 3.46
N LEU A 24 -11.41 3.53 2.40
CA LEU A 24 -10.26 4.38 2.10
C LEU A 24 -10.68 5.82 1.80
N ALA A 25 -11.75 6.00 1.03
CA ALA A 25 -12.27 7.32 0.72
C ALA A 25 -12.66 8.07 1.99
N LYS A 26 -13.29 7.40 2.92
CA LYS A 26 -13.65 7.97 4.22
C LYS A 26 -12.42 8.44 4.99
N TYR A 27 -11.39 7.60 5.09
CA TYR A 27 -10.15 7.96 5.79
C TYR A 27 -9.41 9.10 5.11
N ALA A 28 -9.45 9.15 3.80
CA ALA A 28 -8.80 10.21 3.03
C ALA A 28 -9.63 11.49 2.90
N GLY A 29 -10.88 11.47 3.38
CA GLY A 29 -11.76 12.63 3.31
C GLY A 29 -12.21 12.99 1.90
N ILE A 30 -12.35 12.01 1.01
CA ILE A 30 -12.82 12.18 -0.37
C ILE A 30 -14.01 11.27 -0.63
N SER A 31 -14.71 11.49 -1.75
CA SER A 31 -15.82 10.63 -2.15
C SER A 31 -15.30 9.31 -2.72
N SER A 32 -16.11 8.26 -2.59
CA SER A 32 -15.81 6.96 -3.21
C SER A 32 -15.71 7.09 -4.72
N LYS A 33 -16.53 7.94 -5.33
CA LYS A 33 -16.49 8.19 -6.77
C LYS A 33 -15.16 8.81 -7.18
N PHE A 34 -14.68 9.80 -6.43
CA PHE A 34 -13.40 10.43 -6.73
C PHE A 34 -12.26 9.44 -6.59
N LEU A 35 -12.27 8.62 -5.55
CA LEU A 35 -11.26 7.58 -5.38
C LEU A 35 -11.29 6.58 -6.54
N TYR A 36 -12.47 6.17 -6.98
CA TYR A 36 -12.62 5.32 -8.15
C TYR A 36 -11.98 5.95 -9.39
N GLU A 37 -12.23 7.23 -9.61
CA GLU A 37 -11.67 7.95 -10.76
C GLU A 37 -10.14 8.05 -10.67
N ILE A 38 -9.59 8.20 -9.46
CA ILE A 38 -8.15 8.20 -9.24
C ILE A 38 -7.58 6.80 -9.52
N GLU A 39 -8.19 5.76 -8.97
CA GLU A 39 -7.70 4.37 -9.09
C GLU A 39 -7.76 3.87 -10.54
N THR A 40 -8.72 4.34 -11.31
CA THR A 40 -8.86 3.98 -12.73
C THR A 40 -8.14 4.93 -13.67
N CYS A 41 -7.36 5.85 -13.12
CA CYS A 41 -6.55 6.80 -13.87
C CYS A 41 -7.35 7.77 -14.73
N GLN A 42 -8.62 8.01 -14.37
CA GLN A 42 -9.48 8.97 -15.07
C GLN A 42 -9.24 10.39 -14.62
N LYS A 43 -8.79 10.58 -13.38
CA LYS A 43 -8.48 11.87 -12.80
C LYS A 43 -7.19 11.82 -11.99
N GLY A 44 -6.48 12.93 -11.99
CA GLY A 44 -5.40 13.14 -11.06
C GLY A 44 -5.90 13.62 -9.70
N MET A 45 -5.00 13.96 -8.82
CA MET A 45 -5.31 14.45 -7.49
C MET A 45 -4.32 15.52 -7.07
N SER A 46 -4.75 16.38 -6.14
CA SER A 46 -3.86 17.36 -5.56
C SER A 46 -2.85 16.69 -4.61
N ALA A 47 -1.77 17.41 -4.30
CA ALA A 47 -0.80 16.93 -3.32
C ALA A 47 -1.44 16.70 -1.95
N ALA A 48 -2.41 17.52 -1.56
CA ALA A 48 -3.12 17.36 -0.30
C ALA A 48 -3.91 16.06 -0.26
N VAL A 49 -4.61 15.71 -1.35
CA VAL A 49 -5.36 14.46 -1.44
C VAL A 49 -4.40 13.26 -1.44
N LEU A 50 -3.30 13.34 -2.20
CA LEU A 50 -2.29 12.29 -2.22
C LEU A 50 -1.74 12.03 -0.82
N LEU A 51 -1.41 13.09 -0.07
CA LEU A 51 -0.90 12.96 1.29
C LEU A 51 -1.90 12.24 2.19
N LYS A 52 -3.18 12.60 2.12
CA LYS A 52 -4.22 11.94 2.92
C LYS A 52 -4.37 10.47 2.59
N ILE A 53 -4.31 10.12 1.30
CA ILE A 53 -4.37 8.72 0.86
C ILE A 53 -3.15 7.96 1.39
N CYS A 54 -1.95 8.52 1.26
CA CYS A 54 -0.72 7.88 1.73
C CYS A 54 -0.74 7.70 3.25
N GLN A 55 -1.23 8.68 4.00
CA GLN A 55 -1.38 8.58 5.44
C GLN A 55 -2.38 7.48 5.82
N ALA A 56 -3.51 7.40 5.12
CA ALA A 56 -4.52 6.38 5.37
C ALA A 56 -4.00 4.97 5.09
N LEU A 57 -3.20 4.82 4.04
CA LEU A 57 -2.58 3.54 3.66
C LEU A 57 -1.27 3.26 4.40
N GLU A 58 -0.73 4.27 5.09
CA GLU A 58 0.54 4.21 5.82
C GLU A 58 1.71 3.81 4.92
N VAL A 59 1.76 4.42 3.74
CA VAL A 59 2.85 4.25 2.78
C VAL A 59 3.47 5.61 2.49
N SER A 60 4.70 5.59 1.99
CA SER A 60 5.35 6.83 1.59
C SER A 60 4.74 7.36 0.29
N CYS A 61 4.67 8.68 0.16
CA CYS A 61 4.25 9.30 -1.09
C CYS A 61 5.22 8.97 -2.23
N ASP A 62 6.51 8.85 -1.93
CA ASP A 62 7.52 8.46 -2.92
C ASP A 62 7.21 7.10 -3.53
N TYR A 63 6.83 6.13 -2.71
CA TYR A 63 6.45 4.81 -3.22
C TYR A 63 5.24 4.88 -4.15
N ILE A 64 4.20 5.60 -3.74
CA ILE A 64 2.98 5.75 -4.56
C ILE A 64 3.30 6.46 -5.87
N MET A 65 4.12 7.50 -5.83
CA MET A 65 4.44 8.30 -7.02
C MET A 65 5.38 7.60 -7.98
N THR A 66 6.39 6.90 -7.47
CA THR A 66 7.46 6.36 -8.30
C THR A 66 7.41 4.84 -8.46
N GLY A 67 6.75 4.15 -7.55
CA GLY A 67 6.77 2.69 -7.51
C GLY A 67 8.09 2.12 -6.98
N ASN A 68 9.01 2.97 -6.54
CA ASN A 68 10.28 2.52 -6.01
C ASN A 68 10.18 2.25 -4.52
N GLU A 69 10.45 1.01 -4.15
CA GLU A 69 10.57 0.64 -2.76
C GLU A 69 11.96 1.00 -2.28
N ASN A 70 12.04 1.98 -1.36
CA ASN A 70 13.29 2.33 -0.71
C ASN A 70 13.64 1.36 0.42
N TYR A 71 13.03 0.18 0.43
CA TYR A 71 13.35 -0.84 1.41
C TYR A 71 14.53 -1.66 0.91
N GLN A 72 15.68 -1.43 1.52
CA GLN A 72 16.74 -2.40 1.43
C GLN A 72 16.49 -3.42 2.53
N CYS A 73 15.87 -4.53 2.17
CA CYS A 73 15.84 -5.67 3.08
C CYS A 73 17.28 -6.12 3.29
N SER A 74 17.70 -6.25 4.55
CA SER A 74 19.03 -6.82 4.84
C SER A 74 19.07 -8.25 4.27
N GLU A 75 20.25 -8.68 3.84
CA GLU A 75 20.43 -10.06 3.38
C GLU A 75 20.01 -11.08 4.43
N GLU A 76 20.26 -10.75 5.71
CA GLU A 76 19.87 -11.58 6.83
C GLU A 76 18.34 -11.80 6.86
N LEU A 77 17.55 -10.74 6.68
CA LEU A 77 16.09 -10.86 6.65
C LEU A 77 15.63 -11.70 5.47
N ILE A 78 16.24 -11.52 4.31
CA ILE A 78 15.92 -12.31 3.11
C ILE A 78 16.20 -13.79 3.37
N HIS A 79 17.34 -14.11 3.97
CA HIS A 79 17.68 -15.51 4.33
C HIS A 79 16.69 -16.12 5.31
N ILE A 80 16.24 -15.35 6.29
CA ILE A 80 15.22 -15.82 7.23
C ILE A 80 13.92 -16.14 6.50
N LEU A 81 13.48 -15.25 5.61
CA LEU A 81 12.23 -15.44 4.86
C LEU A 81 12.32 -16.63 3.90
N GLU A 82 13.49 -16.84 3.27
CA GLU A 82 13.72 -17.96 2.37
C GLU A 82 13.73 -19.32 3.07
N ALA A 83 13.94 -19.34 4.38
CA ALA A 83 13.93 -20.56 5.17
C ALA A 83 12.52 -21.14 5.35
N PHE A 84 11.47 -20.36 5.09
CA PHE A 84 10.09 -20.83 5.18
C PHE A 84 9.64 -21.46 3.87
N ASP A 85 8.87 -22.55 3.96
CA ASP A 85 8.29 -23.16 2.77
C ASP A 85 6.96 -22.46 2.38
N ASP A 86 6.42 -22.85 1.24
CA ASP A 86 5.20 -22.24 0.70
C ASP A 86 3.99 -22.41 1.62
N THR A 87 3.95 -23.46 2.42
CA THR A 87 2.84 -23.69 3.35
C THR A 87 2.91 -22.76 4.57
N GLN A 88 4.10 -22.25 4.90
CA GLN A 88 4.33 -21.38 6.05
C GLN A 88 4.18 -19.89 5.69
N ILE A 89 4.33 -19.54 4.43
CA ILE A 89 4.32 -18.13 3.99
C ILE A 89 3.07 -17.35 4.42
N PRO A 90 1.83 -17.88 4.31
CA PRO A 90 0.66 -17.14 4.77
C PRO A 90 0.71 -16.81 6.27
N ASN A 91 1.19 -17.72 7.09
CA ASN A 91 1.32 -17.49 8.54
C ASN A 91 2.40 -16.46 8.85
N VAL A 92 3.53 -16.54 8.16
CA VAL A 92 4.62 -15.56 8.30
C VAL A 92 4.12 -14.17 7.90
N LYS A 93 3.38 -14.07 6.82
CA LYS A 93 2.79 -12.81 6.36
C LYS A 93 1.87 -12.22 7.43
N ASN A 94 1.01 -13.03 8.03
CA ASN A 94 0.09 -12.57 9.08
C ASN A 94 0.85 -12.05 10.31
N ILE A 95 1.92 -12.72 10.70
CA ILE A 95 2.75 -12.30 11.82
C ILE A 95 3.42 -10.96 11.52
N LEU A 96 3.98 -10.80 10.32
CA LEU A 96 4.63 -9.56 9.91
C LEU A 96 3.65 -8.41 9.85
N MET A 97 2.43 -8.64 9.36
CA MET A 97 1.38 -7.63 9.32
C MET A 97 0.97 -7.20 10.73
N ALA A 98 0.85 -8.15 11.67
CA ALA A 98 0.54 -7.85 13.06
C ALA A 98 1.64 -7.01 13.71
N VAL A 99 2.91 -7.30 13.42
CA VAL A 99 4.05 -6.51 13.92
C VAL A 99 4.00 -5.09 13.37
N LEU A 100 3.68 -4.94 12.10
CA LEU A 100 3.52 -3.61 11.48
C LEU A 100 2.43 -2.80 12.17
N GLU A 101 1.28 -3.41 12.47
CA GLU A 101 0.19 -2.73 13.17
C GLU A 101 0.63 -2.23 14.55
N VAL A 102 1.37 -3.04 15.29
CA VAL A 102 1.90 -2.64 16.60
C VAL A 102 2.90 -1.50 16.48
N SER A 103 3.73 -1.49 15.46
CA SER A 103 4.75 -0.45 15.29
C SER A 103 4.21 0.90 14.81
N LYS A 104 2.93 0.97 14.45
CA LYS A 104 2.26 2.22 14.05
C LYS A 104 1.86 3.12 15.22
N PHE A 105 1.99 2.65 16.41
CA PHE A 105 1.60 3.39 17.62
C PHE A 105 2.79 3.96 18.35
#